data_be380bebc0a19d339953b48cd198a1a4
#
_entry.id   be380bebc0a19d339953b48cd198a1a4
#
_cell.length_a   1.000
_cell.length_b   1.000
_cell.length_c   1.000
_cell.angle_alpha   90.00
_cell.angle_beta   90.00
_cell.angle_gamma   90.00
#
_symmetry.space_group_name_H-M   'P 1'
#
loop_
_entity.id
_entity.type
_entity.pdbx_description
1 polymer ?
#
loop_
_entity_poly.entity_id
_entity_poly.type
_entity_poly.pdbx_seq_one_letter_code
_entity_poly.pdbx_strand_id
1 'polypeptide(L)'
;MTRQRHYHPLAALRFLRKAVVVCLLPLANALLEFSLNALLTALRQDAALLLFLCGASSILLEASSWALDEAGVLRLRWAFISKRERIIRGEALAALTIERPLFFRLLGASRVVLYPVGQPAKRAVTLYLHKEDAQELADRLMPV
;
A
#
# COMPACT_ATOMS: atom_id res chain seq x y z
N MET A 1 9.16 -12.64 -21.27
CA MET A 1 9.92 -12.14 -20.09
C MET A 1 9.00 -11.52 -19.08
N THR A 2 9.17 -11.92 -17.84
CA THR A 2 8.38 -11.36 -16.73
C THR A 2 8.98 -10.02 -16.33
N ARG A 3 8.24 -8.94 -16.52
CA ARG A 3 8.70 -7.61 -16.16
C ARG A 3 8.30 -7.28 -14.72
N GLN A 4 9.26 -7.02 -13.86
CA GLN A 4 9.01 -6.53 -12.52
C GLN A 4 8.57 -5.06 -12.58
N ARG A 5 7.50 -4.75 -11.85
CA ARG A 5 6.95 -3.41 -11.77
C ARG A 5 6.84 -2.97 -10.31
N HIS A 6 6.96 -1.68 -10.09
CA HIS A 6 6.85 -1.11 -8.75
C HIS A 6 5.41 -0.69 -8.46
N TYR A 7 5.07 -0.68 -7.17
CA TYR A 7 3.78 -0.20 -6.71
C TYR A 7 3.70 1.32 -6.83
N HIS A 8 2.47 1.83 -6.88
CA HIS A 8 2.23 3.26 -6.84
C HIS A 8 2.72 3.83 -5.49
N PRO A 9 3.25 5.08 -5.45
CA PRO A 9 3.68 5.71 -4.18
C PRO A 9 2.63 5.71 -3.07
N LEU A 10 1.34 5.69 -3.39
CA LEU A 10 0.27 5.56 -2.40
C LEU A 10 0.34 4.26 -1.60
N ALA A 11 1.04 3.24 -2.08
CA ALA A 11 1.29 2.02 -1.31
C ALA A 11 2.05 2.30 -0.01
N ALA A 12 2.75 3.44 0.09
CA ALA A 12 3.39 3.88 1.32
C ALA A 12 2.40 4.06 2.47
N LEU A 13 1.13 4.36 2.19
CA LEU A 13 0.09 4.46 3.21
C LEU A 13 -0.04 3.18 4.02
N ARG A 14 0.24 2.05 3.41
CA ARG A 14 0.24 0.76 4.10
C ARG A 14 1.24 0.74 5.26
N PHE A 15 2.41 1.36 5.07
CA PHE A 15 3.45 1.44 6.10
C PHE A 15 3.20 2.57 7.09
N LEU A 16 2.61 3.67 6.64
CA LEU A 16 2.41 4.88 7.43
C LEU A 16 1.14 4.86 8.28
N ARG A 17 0.21 3.97 8.02
CA ARG A 17 -1.08 3.92 8.71
C ARG A 17 -0.97 3.88 10.23
N LYS A 18 -0.11 3.01 10.76
CA LYS A 18 0.12 2.90 12.21
C LYS A 18 0.90 4.09 12.76
N ALA A 19 1.80 4.65 11.97
CA ALA A 19 2.59 5.80 12.36
C ALA A 19 1.75 7.04 12.62
N VAL A 20 0.70 7.27 11.84
CA VAL A 20 -0.24 8.38 12.03
C VAL A 20 -0.90 8.30 13.41
N VAL A 21 -1.30 7.09 13.83
CA VAL A 21 -1.91 6.89 15.14
C VAL A 21 -0.92 7.24 16.26
N VAL A 22 0.34 6.84 16.12
CA VAL A 22 1.38 7.14 17.10
C VAL A 22 1.64 8.65 17.19
N CYS A 23 1.61 9.37 16.07
CA CYS A 23 1.79 10.82 16.03
C CYS A 23 0.67 11.59 16.74
N LEU A 24 -0.52 11.01 16.87
CA LEU A 24 -1.64 11.65 17.57
C LEU A 24 -1.43 11.71 19.10
N LEU A 25 -0.63 10.81 19.68
CA LEU A 25 -0.40 10.76 21.12
C LEU A 25 0.29 12.01 21.68
N PRO A 26 1.43 12.49 21.11
CA PRO A 26 2.05 13.74 21.57
C PRO A 26 1.14 14.96 21.42
N LEU A 27 0.37 15.02 20.33
CA LEU A 27 -0.58 16.10 20.11
C LEU A 27 -1.71 16.11 21.17
N ALA A 28 -2.23 14.95 21.52
CA ALA A 28 -3.24 14.82 22.57
C ALA A 28 -2.71 15.29 23.92
N ASN A 29 -1.50 14.90 24.29
CA ASN A 29 -0.85 15.36 25.52
C ASN A 29 -0.64 16.87 25.53
N ALA A 30 -0.19 17.45 24.42
CA ALA A 30 0.02 18.89 24.30
C ALA A 30 -1.29 19.67 24.45
N LEU A 31 -2.38 19.15 23.91
CA LEU A 31 -3.70 19.75 24.07
C LEU A 31 -4.21 19.71 25.51
N LEU A 32 -3.91 18.62 26.25
CA LEU A 32 -4.28 18.50 27.67
C LEU A 32 -3.51 19.47 28.54
N GLU A 33 -2.27 19.81 28.19
CA GLU A 33 -1.45 20.77 28.94
C GLU A 33 -1.82 22.23 28.67
N PHE A 34 -2.59 22.50 27.63
CA PHE A 34 -3.00 23.86 27.21
C PHE A 34 -1.83 24.82 27.03
N SER A 35 -0.66 24.31 26.64
CA SER A 35 0.55 25.10 26.45
C SER A 35 0.90 25.21 24.97
N LEU A 36 1.13 26.44 24.49
CA LEU A 36 1.57 26.68 23.13
C LEU A 36 2.95 26.08 22.85
N ASN A 37 3.88 26.17 23.82
CA ASN A 37 5.22 25.60 23.69
C ASN A 37 5.18 24.08 23.59
N ALA A 38 4.33 23.41 24.38
CA ALA A 38 4.14 21.97 24.31
C ALA A 38 3.58 21.56 22.94
N LEU A 39 2.64 22.32 22.41
CA LEU A 39 2.05 22.07 21.09
C LEU A 39 3.08 22.21 19.97
N LEU A 40 3.89 23.27 19.99
CA LEU A 40 4.95 23.49 19.01
C LEU A 40 6.03 22.38 19.07
N THR A 41 6.39 21.94 20.26
CA THR A 41 7.35 20.83 20.44
C THR A 41 6.79 19.53 19.89
N ALA A 42 5.51 19.22 20.16
CA ALA A 42 4.85 18.04 19.66
C ALA A 42 4.76 18.05 18.13
N LEU A 43 4.41 19.18 17.52
CA LEU A 43 4.36 19.33 16.06
C LEU A 43 5.73 19.13 15.42
N ARG A 44 6.79 19.66 16.04
CA ARG A 44 8.16 19.48 15.55
C ARG A 44 8.60 18.02 15.60
N GLN A 45 8.31 17.33 16.70
CA GLN A 45 8.61 15.90 16.83
C GLN A 45 7.85 15.06 15.82
N ASP A 46 6.56 15.34 15.63
CA ASP A 46 5.72 14.64 14.66
C ASP A 46 6.21 14.88 13.22
N ALA A 47 6.59 16.10 12.89
CA ALA A 47 7.13 16.41 11.56
C ALA A 47 8.43 15.65 11.29
N ALA A 48 9.34 15.59 12.25
CA ALA A 48 10.59 14.84 12.13
C ALA A 48 10.33 13.34 11.97
N LEU A 49 9.41 12.78 12.75
CA LEU A 49 9.02 11.37 12.67
C LEU A 49 8.39 11.04 11.33
N LEU A 50 7.47 11.87 10.84
CA LEU A 50 6.81 11.68 9.55
C LEU A 50 7.80 11.74 8.40
N LEU A 51 8.77 12.68 8.42
CA LEU A 51 9.82 12.75 7.41
C LEU A 51 10.66 11.49 7.38
N PHE A 52 11.07 11.00 8.55
CA PHE A 52 11.84 9.76 8.67
C PHE A 52 11.05 8.56 8.12
N LEU A 53 9.77 8.45 8.50
CA LEU A 53 8.91 7.36 8.05
C LEU A 53 8.60 7.43 6.55
N CYS A 54 8.45 8.62 6.00
CA CYS A 54 8.30 8.79 4.55
C CYS A 54 9.53 8.32 3.79
N GLY A 55 10.72 8.68 4.27
CA GLY A 55 11.98 8.22 3.69
C GLY A 55 12.13 6.70 3.76
N ALA A 56 11.86 6.11 4.92
CA ALA A 56 11.90 4.67 5.11
C ALA A 56 10.89 3.95 4.23
N SER A 57 9.67 4.48 4.13
CA SER A 57 8.62 3.91 3.28
C SER A 57 8.99 3.95 1.80
N SER A 58 9.64 5.02 1.34
CA SER A 58 10.11 5.14 -0.04
C SER A 58 11.14 4.07 -0.37
N ILE A 59 12.09 3.83 0.55
CA ILE A 59 13.10 2.77 0.37
C ILE A 59 12.43 1.40 0.33
N LEU A 60 11.48 1.14 1.22
CA LEU A 60 10.75 -0.13 1.24
C LEU A 60 9.91 -0.34 -0.01
N LEU A 61 9.31 0.71 -0.57
CA LEU A 61 8.58 0.62 -1.82
C LEU A 61 9.47 0.32 -3.02
N GLU A 62 10.68 0.89 -3.07
CA GLU A 62 11.64 0.58 -4.11
C GLU A 62 12.08 -0.88 -4.07
N ALA A 63 12.19 -1.44 -2.86
CA ALA A 63 12.53 -2.86 -2.67
C ALA A 63 11.34 -3.79 -2.88
N SER A 64 10.12 -3.26 -2.90
CA SER A 64 8.90 -4.02 -3.15
C SER A 64 8.51 -3.96 -4.63
N SER A 65 8.06 -5.08 -5.17
CA SER A 65 7.71 -5.17 -6.58
C SER A 65 6.62 -6.21 -6.82
N TRP A 66 6.04 -6.16 -7.99
CA TRP A 66 5.11 -7.17 -8.45
C TRP A 66 5.44 -7.54 -9.90
N ALA A 67 5.12 -8.75 -10.27
CA ALA A 67 5.34 -9.24 -11.62
C ALA A 67 4.19 -10.15 -12.04
N LEU A 68 3.75 -10.00 -13.27
CA LEU A 68 2.73 -10.84 -13.87
C LEU A 68 3.37 -11.65 -15.00
N ASP A 69 3.26 -12.98 -14.88
CA ASP A 69 3.77 -13.90 -15.89
C ASP A 69 2.76 -14.06 -17.03
N GLU A 70 3.23 -14.45 -18.20
CA GLU A 70 2.39 -14.77 -19.36
C GLU A 70 1.43 -15.92 -19.08
N ALA A 71 1.80 -16.82 -18.18
CA ALA A 71 0.96 -17.94 -17.74
C ALA A 71 -0.16 -17.52 -16.75
N GLY A 72 -0.30 -16.24 -16.44
CA GLY A 72 -1.30 -15.76 -15.49
C GLY A 72 -0.92 -15.92 -14.03
N VAL A 73 0.37 -16.07 -13.73
CA VAL A 73 0.88 -16.17 -12.36
C VAL A 73 1.34 -14.79 -11.89
N LEU A 74 0.75 -14.33 -10.79
CA LEU A 74 1.09 -13.06 -10.16
C LEU A 74 2.07 -13.30 -9.01
N ARG A 75 3.21 -12.65 -9.06
CA ARG A 75 4.21 -12.68 -7.99
C ARG A 75 4.25 -11.34 -7.31
N LEU A 76 4.01 -11.33 -6.00
CA LEU A 76 4.03 -10.15 -5.16
C LEU A 76 5.22 -10.23 -4.22
N ARG A 77 6.05 -9.19 -4.23
CA ARG A 77 7.21 -9.11 -3.36
C ARG A 77 7.11 -7.87 -2.49
N TRP A 78 7.10 -8.05 -1.19
CA TRP A 78 7.07 -6.99 -0.20
C TRP A 78 8.34 -7.04 0.63
N ALA A 79 9.05 -5.93 0.71
CA ALA A 79 10.16 -5.75 1.63
C ALA A 79 9.69 -4.86 2.78
N PHE A 80 9.59 -5.44 3.95
CA PHE A 80 9.36 -4.73 5.22
C PHE A 80 10.46 -5.18 6.19
N ILE A 81 10.18 -5.47 7.43
CA ILE A 81 11.18 -6.02 8.36
C ILE A 81 11.74 -7.36 7.82
N SER A 82 10.89 -8.12 7.14
CA SER A 82 11.28 -9.34 6.43
C SER A 82 10.78 -9.31 4.99
N LYS A 83 11.53 -9.92 4.09
CA LYS A 83 11.10 -10.07 2.71
C LYS A 83 9.99 -11.11 2.64
N ARG A 84 8.86 -10.72 2.07
CA ARG A 84 7.74 -11.62 1.82
C ARG A 84 7.48 -11.71 0.33
N GLU A 85 7.38 -12.93 -0.17
CA GLU A 85 6.99 -13.19 -1.54
C GLU A 85 5.71 -14.02 -1.53
N ARG A 86 4.73 -13.59 -2.31
CA ARG A 86 3.47 -14.31 -2.45
C ARG A 86 3.22 -14.57 -3.93
N ILE A 87 2.93 -15.81 -4.26
CA ILE A 87 2.64 -16.24 -5.63
C ILE A 87 1.16 -16.58 -5.71
N ILE A 88 0.45 -15.94 -6.63
CA ILE A 88 -0.97 -16.15 -6.84
C ILE A 88 -1.21 -16.54 -8.29
N ARG A 89 -1.88 -17.65 -8.50
CA ARG A 89 -2.34 -18.04 -9.83
C ARG A 89 -3.69 -17.42 -10.11
N GLY A 90 -3.91 -16.95 -11.33
CA GLY A 90 -5.21 -16.38 -11.72
C GLY A 90 -6.38 -17.34 -11.51
N GLU A 91 -6.15 -18.63 -11.68
CA GLU A 91 -7.14 -19.68 -11.46
C GLU A 91 -7.59 -19.78 -9.98
N ALA A 92 -6.73 -19.38 -9.05
CA ALA A 92 -7.01 -19.40 -7.61
C ALA A 92 -7.76 -18.16 -7.13
N LEU A 93 -8.09 -17.22 -8.01
CA LEU A 93 -8.83 -16.01 -7.65
C LEU A 93 -10.34 -16.21 -7.88
N ALA A 94 -11.14 -15.92 -6.85
CA ALA A 94 -12.60 -15.91 -6.97
C ALA A 94 -13.11 -14.61 -7.58
N ALA A 95 -12.48 -13.48 -7.21
CA ALA A 95 -12.89 -12.16 -7.69
C ALA A 95 -11.72 -11.18 -7.64
N LEU A 96 -11.81 -10.16 -8.47
CA LEU A 96 -10.86 -9.04 -8.48
C LEU A 96 -11.69 -7.76 -8.56
N THR A 97 -11.46 -6.85 -7.62
CA THR A 97 -12.16 -5.57 -7.55
C THR A 97 -11.17 -4.43 -7.73
N ILE A 98 -11.50 -3.49 -8.61
CA ILE A 98 -10.72 -2.27 -8.80
C ILE A 98 -11.52 -1.11 -8.23
N GLU A 99 -10.97 -0.43 -7.24
CA GLU A 99 -11.57 0.73 -6.62
C GLU A 99 -10.79 1.99 -6.96
N ARG A 100 -11.49 3.03 -7.40
CA ARG A 100 -10.90 4.32 -7.75
C ARG A 100 -11.68 5.45 -7.08
N PRO A 101 -11.51 5.68 -5.76
CA PRO A 101 -12.08 6.85 -5.11
C PRO A 101 -11.58 8.14 -5.76
N LEU A 102 -12.27 9.24 -5.54
CA LEU A 102 -11.93 10.53 -6.15
C LEU A 102 -10.45 10.90 -5.92
N PHE A 103 -9.95 10.70 -4.70
CA PHE A 103 -8.57 10.97 -4.34
C PHE A 103 -7.59 10.14 -5.18
N PHE A 104 -7.86 8.86 -5.38
CA PHE A 104 -7.02 8.00 -6.22
C PHE A 104 -7.08 8.38 -7.69
N ARG A 105 -8.22 8.82 -8.19
CA ARG A 105 -8.36 9.29 -9.57
C ARG A 105 -7.46 10.48 -9.85
N LEU A 106 -7.39 11.42 -8.91
CA LEU A 106 -6.55 12.62 -9.04
C LEU A 106 -5.06 12.27 -9.11
N LEU A 107 -4.64 11.21 -8.43
CA LEU A 107 -3.24 10.77 -8.38
C LEU A 107 -2.90 9.70 -9.42
N GLY A 108 -3.86 9.30 -10.26
CA GLY A 108 -3.63 8.25 -11.25
C GLY A 108 -3.39 6.87 -10.67
N ALA A 109 -3.91 6.61 -9.48
CA ALA A 109 -3.77 5.35 -8.76
C ALA A 109 -5.06 4.54 -8.77
N SER A 110 -4.94 3.24 -8.49
CA SER A 110 -6.07 2.34 -8.32
C SER A 110 -5.79 1.38 -7.17
N ARG A 111 -6.80 1.07 -6.39
CA ARG A 111 -6.73 0.03 -5.38
C ARG A 111 -7.32 -1.24 -5.94
N VAL A 112 -6.50 -2.27 -6.05
CA VAL A 112 -6.91 -3.59 -6.55
C VAL A 112 -7.00 -4.54 -5.38
N VAL A 113 -8.16 -5.18 -5.21
CA VAL A 113 -8.40 -6.16 -4.16
C VAL A 113 -8.58 -7.52 -4.80
N LEU A 114 -7.75 -8.48 -4.41
CA LEU A 114 -7.76 -9.85 -4.92
C LEU A 114 -8.39 -10.77 -3.87
N TYR A 115 -9.43 -11.48 -4.25
CA TYR A 115 -10.13 -12.41 -3.37
C TYR A 115 -9.78 -13.85 -3.75
N PRO A 116 -8.98 -14.57 -2.95
CA PRO A 116 -8.66 -15.97 -3.22
C PRO A 116 -9.86 -16.89 -3.05
N VAL A 117 -9.91 -17.94 -3.86
CA VAL A 117 -10.97 -18.97 -3.78
C VAL A 117 -10.85 -19.71 -2.44
N GLY A 118 -11.99 -19.91 -1.76
CA GLY A 118 -12.07 -20.71 -0.56
C GLY A 118 -11.48 -20.05 0.69
N GLN A 119 -11.15 -18.76 0.63
CA GLN A 119 -10.63 -18.03 1.78
C GLN A 119 -11.57 -16.90 2.20
N PRO A 120 -11.59 -16.54 3.51
CA PRO A 120 -12.41 -15.44 3.98
C PRO A 120 -11.94 -14.09 3.41
N ALA A 121 -12.87 -13.14 3.29
CA ALA A 121 -12.59 -11.82 2.73
C ALA A 121 -11.46 -11.07 3.46
N LYS A 122 -11.27 -11.33 4.77
CA LYS A 122 -10.18 -10.73 5.55
C LYS A 122 -8.78 -11.16 5.08
N ARG A 123 -8.66 -12.21 4.27
CA ARG A 123 -7.41 -12.67 3.66
C ARG A 123 -7.22 -12.13 2.24
N ALA A 124 -8.11 -11.25 1.80
CA ALA A 124 -7.95 -10.59 0.52
C ALA A 124 -6.65 -9.80 0.46
N VAL A 125 -6.04 -9.77 -0.71
CA VAL A 125 -4.79 -9.03 -0.94
C VAL A 125 -5.14 -7.69 -1.57
N THR A 126 -4.68 -6.60 -0.96
CA THR A 126 -4.89 -5.25 -1.46
C THR A 126 -3.60 -4.71 -2.06
N LEU A 127 -3.67 -4.22 -3.30
CA LEU A 127 -2.54 -3.65 -4.03
C LEU A 127 -2.87 -2.21 -4.43
N TYR A 128 -1.86 -1.35 -4.35
CA TYR A 128 -1.95 0.02 -4.82
C TYR A 128 -1.10 0.15 -6.08
N LEU A 129 -1.75 0.21 -7.23
CA LEU A 129 -1.10 0.21 -8.55
C LEU A 129 -1.40 1.48 -9.33
N HIS A 130 -0.59 1.74 -10.35
CA HIS A 130 -0.93 2.74 -11.34
C HIS A 130 -2.19 2.30 -12.11
N LYS A 131 -2.97 3.26 -12.57
CA LYS A 131 -4.24 3.01 -13.27
C LYS A 131 -4.09 2.02 -14.43
N GLU A 132 -3.06 2.20 -15.24
CA GLU A 132 -2.80 1.35 -16.41
C GLU A 132 -2.40 -0.06 -16.00
N ASP A 133 -1.57 -0.18 -14.96
CA ASP A 133 -1.14 -1.48 -14.44
C ASP A 133 -2.31 -2.26 -13.84
N ALA A 134 -3.22 -1.58 -13.15
CA ALA A 134 -4.40 -2.21 -12.59
C ALA A 134 -5.31 -2.78 -13.68
N GLN A 135 -5.50 -2.03 -14.76
CA GLN A 135 -6.31 -2.47 -15.90
C GLN A 135 -5.68 -3.67 -16.61
N GLU A 136 -4.38 -3.62 -16.86
CA GLU A 136 -3.65 -4.73 -17.46
C GLU A 136 -3.73 -5.99 -16.61
N LEU A 137 -3.59 -5.84 -15.29
CA LEU A 137 -3.68 -6.95 -14.35
C LEU A 137 -5.06 -7.60 -14.40
N ALA A 138 -6.13 -6.80 -14.41
CA ALA A 138 -7.48 -7.29 -14.49
C ALA A 138 -7.74 -8.04 -15.80
N ASP A 139 -7.27 -7.49 -16.91
CA ASP A 139 -7.48 -8.08 -18.24
C ASP A 139 -6.76 -9.42 -18.40
N ARG A 140 -5.60 -9.57 -17.74
CA ARG A 140 -4.82 -10.81 -17.82
C ARG A 140 -5.25 -11.87 -16.83
N LEU A 141 -5.59 -11.48 -15.60
CA LEU A 141 -5.97 -12.43 -14.56
C LEU A 141 -7.42 -12.91 -14.67
N MET A 142 -8.31 -12.02 -15.07
CA MET A 142 -9.74 -12.33 -15.22
C MET A 142 -10.25 -11.82 -16.57
N PRO A 143 -9.85 -12.46 -17.66
CA PRO A 143 -10.33 -12.08 -18.99
C PRO A 143 -11.83 -12.32 -19.08
N VAL A 144 -12.52 -11.36 -19.65
CA VAL A 144 -13.97 -11.43 -19.90
C VAL A 144 -14.24 -12.08 -21.25
#